data_0c640cc171ebd9fa4dee97efae9e4519
#
_entry.id   0c640cc171ebd9fa4dee97efae9e4519
#
_cell.length_a   1.000
_cell.length_b   1.000
_cell.length_c   1.000
_cell.angle_alpha   90.00
_cell.angle_beta   90.00
_cell.angle_gamma   90.00
#
_symmetry.space_group_name_H-M   'P 1'
#
loop_
_entity.id
_entity.type
_entity.pdbx_description
1 polymer ?
#
loop_
_entity_poly.entity_id
_entity_poly.type
_entity_poly.pdbx_seq_one_letter_code
_entity_poly.pdbx_strand_id
1 'polypeptide(L)'
;MSPSDLKLYATDLTGFYRQKILGGEKPKGKVYKGTEVGSMVDVLFTDNANFHKYYVAVEEWKATEKVKEIIDKVFERVNEQNLQEIKQQEYHEQEIIPSPILSLHNYDLFTMQAIEEIGYYPKWGMDTRMKSIKEKGTEYFEQLKRCDGREMQPFEWFTLATQKHKEAMEDKHVGKLCRLITGIEEQPGIEILRQHPMYGEMEVNNSVYKIKGLNDTTIVNHANKTIQPYDIKVAKTLSMFLLNAKLSRYDIQGDMYDCLIKQILLPKYPVYLVKLF
;
A
#
# COMPACT_ATOMS: atom_id res chain seq x y z
N MET A 1 4.40 13.83 13.04
CA MET A 1 3.72 14.13 11.75
C MET A 1 4.50 13.47 10.62
N SER A 2 3.83 13.04 9.57
CA SER A 2 4.44 12.52 8.34
C SER A 2 4.40 13.58 7.23
N PRO A 3 5.13 13.39 6.09
CA PRO A 3 4.99 14.25 4.93
C PRO A 3 3.55 14.38 4.45
N SER A 4 2.77 13.29 4.47
CA SER A 4 1.35 13.30 4.13
C SER A 4 0.51 14.14 5.08
N ASP A 5 0.85 14.15 6.38
CA ASP A 5 0.16 14.97 7.36
C ASP A 5 0.39 16.46 7.13
N LEU A 6 1.63 16.85 6.83
CA LEU A 6 1.96 18.25 6.50
C LEU A 6 1.33 18.70 5.19
N LYS A 7 1.31 17.83 4.18
CA LYS A 7 0.61 18.10 2.92
C LYS A 7 -0.87 18.33 3.16
N LEU A 8 -1.52 17.46 3.95
CA LEU A 8 -2.93 17.60 4.31
C LEU A 8 -3.18 18.91 5.09
N TYR A 9 -2.34 19.23 6.06
CA TYR A 9 -2.41 20.51 6.79
C TYR A 9 -2.32 21.72 5.86
N ALA A 10 -1.42 21.69 4.89
CA ALA A 10 -1.20 22.78 3.96
C ALA A 10 -2.30 22.94 2.90
N THR A 11 -3.02 21.85 2.57
CA THR A 11 -4.02 21.84 1.49
C THR A 11 -5.46 21.73 1.97
N ASP A 12 -5.69 21.10 3.11
CA ASP A 12 -7.01 20.90 3.72
C ASP A 12 -6.91 20.89 5.25
N LEU A 13 -6.89 22.08 5.84
CA LEU A 13 -6.80 22.26 7.29
C LEU A 13 -7.96 21.59 8.04
N THR A 14 -9.17 21.63 7.48
CA THR A 14 -10.36 21.02 8.10
C THR A 14 -10.24 19.49 8.11
N GLY A 15 -9.81 18.90 7.00
CA GLY A 15 -9.53 17.48 6.89
C GLY A 15 -8.40 17.03 7.83
N PHE A 16 -7.33 17.81 7.93
CA PHE A 16 -6.25 17.55 8.88
C PHE A 16 -6.77 17.53 10.32
N TYR A 17 -7.49 18.58 10.73
CA TYR A 17 -8.05 18.66 12.10
C TYR A 17 -8.95 17.48 12.41
N ARG A 18 -9.87 17.13 11.49
CA ARG A 18 -10.78 15.99 11.67
C ARG A 18 -10.02 14.67 11.82
N GLN A 19 -9.04 14.40 10.97
CA GLN A 19 -8.34 13.11 10.94
C GLN A 19 -7.31 12.97 12.06
N LYS A 20 -6.60 14.05 12.38
CA LYS A 20 -5.41 13.99 13.25
C LYS A 20 -5.64 14.46 14.66
N ILE A 21 -6.58 15.38 14.86
CA ILE A 21 -6.89 15.94 16.18
C ILE A 21 -8.13 15.27 16.77
N LEU A 22 -9.18 15.11 15.97
CA LEU A 22 -10.43 14.49 16.45
C LEU A 22 -10.45 12.95 16.29
N GLY A 23 -9.42 12.34 15.72
CA GLY A 23 -9.37 10.88 15.53
C GLY A 23 -10.40 10.33 14.54
N GLY A 24 -10.94 11.19 13.66
CA GLY A 24 -11.90 10.78 12.64
C GLY A 24 -11.27 9.87 11.59
N GLU A 25 -12.04 8.90 11.11
CA GLU A 25 -11.60 8.02 10.02
C GLU A 25 -11.30 8.80 8.75
N LYS A 26 -10.28 8.37 8.03
CA LYS A 26 -10.08 8.84 6.66
C LYS A 26 -11.31 8.47 5.85
N PRO A 27 -11.89 9.40 5.05
CA PRO A 27 -12.91 9.01 4.10
C PRO A 27 -12.37 7.87 3.26
N LYS A 28 -13.11 6.76 3.15
CA LYS A 28 -12.75 5.69 2.22
C LYS A 28 -12.73 6.29 0.81
N GLY A 29 -11.53 6.59 0.33
CA GLY A 29 -11.34 7.14 -1.01
C GLY A 29 -11.73 6.10 -2.05
N LYS A 30 -12.16 6.56 -3.23
CA LYS A 30 -12.27 5.66 -4.38
C LYS A 30 -10.86 5.12 -4.69
N VAL A 31 -10.76 3.82 -4.88
CA VAL A 31 -9.55 3.18 -5.39
C VAL A 31 -9.34 3.65 -6.83
N TYR A 32 -8.24 4.33 -7.07
CA TYR A 32 -7.91 4.81 -8.41
C TYR A 32 -6.82 3.92 -9.01
N LYS A 33 -7.02 3.49 -10.26
CA LYS A 33 -6.03 2.72 -11.04
C LYS A 33 -4.62 3.27 -10.91
N GLY A 34 -4.45 4.59 -10.98
CA GLY A 34 -3.14 5.22 -10.88
C GLY A 34 -2.46 5.03 -9.52
N THR A 35 -3.22 5.00 -8.43
CA THR A 35 -2.70 4.78 -7.08
C THR A 35 -2.24 3.35 -6.91
N GLU A 36 -3.07 2.38 -7.30
CA GLU A 36 -2.77 0.95 -7.18
C GLU A 36 -1.58 0.53 -8.06
N VAL A 37 -1.58 0.97 -9.32
CA VAL A 37 -0.43 0.75 -10.22
C VAL A 37 0.83 1.39 -9.64
N GLY A 38 0.72 2.58 -9.04
CA GLY A 38 1.83 3.25 -8.37
C GLY A 38 2.39 2.43 -7.21
N SER A 39 1.52 1.92 -6.34
CA SER A 39 1.91 1.07 -5.20
C SER A 39 2.60 -0.22 -5.65
N MET A 40 2.07 -0.87 -6.69
CA MET A 40 2.72 -2.06 -7.28
C MET A 40 4.10 -1.76 -7.87
N VAL A 41 4.23 -0.64 -8.58
CA VAL A 41 5.53 -0.22 -9.15
C VAL A 41 6.53 0.09 -8.02
N ASP A 42 6.10 0.75 -6.96
CA ASP A 42 6.95 1.03 -5.80
C ASP A 42 7.49 -0.28 -5.19
N VAL A 43 6.65 -1.27 -4.96
CA VAL A 43 7.09 -2.59 -4.46
C VAL A 43 8.03 -3.30 -5.45
N LEU A 44 7.80 -3.20 -6.76
CA LEU A 44 8.69 -3.77 -7.76
C LEU A 44 10.10 -3.14 -7.71
N PHE A 45 10.22 -1.87 -7.33
CA PHE A 45 11.52 -1.23 -7.15
C PHE A 45 12.14 -1.48 -5.78
N THR A 46 11.35 -1.55 -4.73
CA THR A 46 11.85 -1.57 -3.35
C THR A 46 11.96 -2.98 -2.76
N ASP A 47 11.08 -3.90 -3.18
CA ASP A 47 11.00 -5.29 -2.68
C ASP A 47 10.56 -6.29 -3.76
N ASN A 48 11.21 -6.26 -4.92
CA ASN A 48 10.85 -7.09 -6.09
C ASN A 48 10.75 -8.59 -5.76
N ALA A 49 11.67 -9.11 -4.95
CA ALA A 49 11.70 -10.52 -4.59
C ALA A 49 10.41 -11.00 -3.89
N ASN A 50 9.73 -10.11 -3.20
CA ASN A 50 8.51 -10.40 -2.46
C ASN A 50 7.24 -9.89 -3.16
N PHE A 51 7.34 -9.28 -4.34
CA PHE A 51 6.20 -8.71 -5.08
C PHE A 51 5.01 -9.67 -5.17
N HIS A 52 5.26 -10.93 -5.52
CA HIS A 52 4.23 -11.97 -5.63
C HIS A 52 3.70 -12.47 -4.28
N LYS A 53 4.31 -12.08 -3.15
CA LYS A 53 3.76 -12.33 -1.81
C LYS A 53 2.74 -11.27 -1.41
N TYR A 54 2.81 -10.08 -1.99
CA TYR A 54 1.89 -8.98 -1.71
C TYR A 54 0.72 -8.93 -2.68
N TYR A 55 0.98 -9.18 -3.97
CA TYR A 55 0.01 -8.99 -5.03
C TYR A 55 -0.23 -10.26 -5.85
N VAL A 56 -1.47 -10.43 -6.26
CA VAL A 56 -1.87 -11.46 -7.21
C VAL A 56 -2.75 -10.87 -8.30
N ALA A 57 -2.46 -11.22 -9.56
CA ALA A 57 -3.29 -10.83 -10.69
C ALA A 57 -4.55 -11.69 -10.71
N VAL A 58 -5.70 -11.04 -10.87
CA VAL A 58 -7.00 -11.71 -11.02
C VAL A 58 -7.69 -11.24 -12.28
N GLU A 59 -8.50 -12.12 -12.86
CA GLU A 59 -9.37 -11.73 -13.95
C GLU A 59 -10.45 -10.74 -13.47
N GLU A 60 -11.02 -9.97 -14.38
CA GLU A 60 -12.05 -9.00 -14.04
C GLU A 60 -13.26 -9.72 -13.44
N TRP A 61 -13.58 -9.36 -12.20
CA TRP A 61 -14.72 -9.96 -11.50
C TRP A 61 -16.05 -9.41 -11.99
N LYS A 62 -16.97 -10.30 -12.23
CA LYS A 62 -18.33 -9.97 -12.69
C LYS A 62 -19.27 -9.52 -11.57
N ALA A 63 -18.84 -9.65 -10.31
CA ALA A 63 -19.66 -9.25 -9.18
C ALA A 63 -19.77 -7.72 -9.05
N THR A 64 -20.97 -7.23 -8.72
CA THR A 64 -21.18 -5.81 -8.42
C THR A 64 -20.52 -5.43 -7.10
N GLU A 65 -20.21 -4.13 -6.91
CA GLU A 65 -19.55 -3.65 -5.68
C GLU A 65 -20.28 -4.08 -4.40
N LYS A 66 -21.61 -4.03 -4.37
CA LYS A 66 -22.39 -4.50 -3.21
C LYS A 66 -22.26 -6.01 -2.96
N VAL A 67 -22.15 -6.82 -4.02
CA VAL A 67 -21.94 -8.27 -3.88
C VAL A 67 -20.55 -8.51 -3.34
N LYS A 68 -19.53 -7.82 -3.85
CA LYS A 68 -18.16 -7.91 -3.32
C LYS A 68 -18.12 -7.54 -1.83
N GLU A 69 -18.69 -6.40 -1.45
CA GLU A 69 -18.72 -5.96 -0.06
C GLU A 69 -19.36 -6.99 0.89
N ILE A 70 -20.42 -7.67 0.45
CA ILE A 70 -21.03 -8.78 1.20
C ILE A 70 -20.06 -9.94 1.32
N ILE A 71 -19.44 -10.35 0.21
CA ILE A 71 -18.52 -11.48 0.19
C ILE A 71 -17.26 -11.19 1.02
N ASP A 72 -16.72 -9.97 0.98
CA ASP A 72 -15.59 -9.56 1.81
C ASP A 72 -15.92 -9.71 3.30
N LYS A 73 -17.11 -9.25 3.73
CA LYS A 73 -17.56 -9.42 5.12
C LYS A 73 -17.75 -10.90 5.51
N VAL A 74 -18.25 -11.72 4.60
CA VAL A 74 -18.34 -13.17 4.85
C VAL A 74 -16.95 -13.76 5.03
N PHE A 75 -16.02 -13.41 4.16
CA PHE A 75 -14.65 -13.91 4.18
C PHE A 75 -13.88 -13.47 5.44
N GLU A 76 -14.05 -12.20 5.86
CA GLU A 76 -13.51 -11.69 7.12
C GLU A 76 -13.99 -12.53 8.33
N ARG A 77 -15.30 -12.78 8.44
CA ARG A 77 -15.87 -13.58 9.54
C ARG A 77 -15.38 -15.02 9.56
N VAL A 78 -15.22 -15.62 8.37
CA VAL A 78 -14.64 -16.97 8.24
C VAL A 78 -13.20 -16.98 8.75
N ASN A 79 -12.40 -16.01 8.39
CA ASN A 79 -11.02 -15.88 8.85
C ASN A 79 -10.94 -15.60 10.36
N GLU A 80 -11.83 -14.77 10.90
CA GLU A 80 -11.91 -14.50 12.34
C GLU A 80 -12.27 -15.77 13.12
N GLN A 81 -13.22 -16.57 12.62
CA GLN A 81 -13.57 -17.85 13.23
C GLN A 81 -12.37 -18.81 13.21
N ASN A 82 -11.70 -18.97 12.06
CA ASN A 82 -10.51 -19.82 11.95
C ASN A 82 -9.40 -19.36 12.91
N LEU A 83 -9.18 -18.06 13.03
CA LEU A 83 -8.19 -17.50 13.95
C LEU A 83 -8.53 -17.77 15.41
N GLN A 84 -9.81 -17.74 15.77
CA GLN A 84 -10.27 -18.12 17.12
C GLN A 84 -10.06 -19.62 17.41
N GLU A 85 -10.35 -20.48 16.43
CA GLU A 85 -10.09 -21.92 16.53
C GLU A 85 -8.60 -22.22 16.73
N ILE A 86 -7.72 -21.57 15.98
CA ILE A 86 -6.25 -21.68 16.14
C ILE A 86 -5.82 -21.28 17.55
N LYS A 87 -6.29 -20.12 18.05
CA LYS A 87 -5.97 -19.66 19.41
C LYS A 87 -6.46 -20.63 20.50
N GLN A 88 -7.59 -21.27 20.29
CA GLN A 88 -8.09 -22.31 21.21
C GLN A 88 -7.21 -23.56 21.19
N GLN A 89 -6.76 -24.00 19.99
CA GLN A 89 -5.83 -25.12 19.85
C GLN A 89 -4.49 -24.82 20.55
N GLU A 90 -3.94 -23.61 20.35
CA GLU A 90 -2.73 -23.14 21.05
C GLU A 90 -2.90 -23.15 22.57
N TYR A 91 -4.03 -22.64 23.08
CA TYR A 91 -4.31 -22.61 24.51
C TYR A 91 -4.38 -24.02 25.14
N HIS A 92 -4.86 -25.01 24.38
CA HIS A 92 -4.95 -26.40 24.83
C HIS A 92 -3.72 -27.25 24.49
N GLU A 93 -2.61 -26.62 24.03
CA GLU A 93 -1.38 -27.32 23.60
C GLU A 93 -1.64 -28.44 22.56
N GLN A 94 -2.65 -28.24 21.73
CA GLN A 94 -3.00 -29.15 20.64
C GLN A 94 -2.20 -28.86 19.38
N GLU A 95 -2.07 -29.82 18.48
CA GLU A 95 -1.52 -29.58 17.15
C GLU A 95 -2.38 -28.55 16.41
N ILE A 96 -1.72 -27.47 15.91
CA ILE A 96 -2.41 -26.42 15.19
C ILE A 96 -2.73 -26.89 13.78
N ILE A 97 -4.00 -27.20 13.54
CA ILE A 97 -4.53 -27.60 12.22
C ILE A 97 -5.54 -26.53 11.79
N PRO A 98 -5.17 -25.60 10.90
CA PRO A 98 -6.10 -24.61 10.40
C PRO A 98 -7.29 -25.27 9.69
N SER A 99 -8.52 -24.88 10.04
CA SER A 99 -9.70 -25.35 9.35
C SER A 99 -9.72 -24.85 7.91
N PRO A 100 -9.96 -25.74 6.91
CA PRO A 100 -10.01 -25.31 5.52
C PRO A 100 -11.21 -24.39 5.28
N ILE A 101 -11.00 -23.30 4.56
CA ILE A 101 -12.10 -22.44 4.11
C ILE A 101 -12.91 -23.21 3.07
N LEU A 102 -14.16 -23.52 3.42
CA LEU A 102 -15.09 -24.26 2.56
C LEU A 102 -15.62 -23.35 1.42
N SER A 103 -16.63 -23.79 0.68
CA SER A 103 -17.29 -22.95 -0.33
C SER A 103 -18.24 -21.94 0.34
N LEU A 104 -18.59 -20.86 -0.37
CA LEU A 104 -19.56 -19.84 0.10
C LEU A 104 -20.88 -20.47 0.59
N HIS A 105 -21.29 -21.58 -0.01
CA HIS A 105 -22.53 -22.28 0.35
C HIS A 105 -22.54 -22.85 1.78
N ASN A 106 -21.41 -22.95 2.42
CA ASN A 106 -21.29 -23.45 3.80
C ASN A 106 -21.43 -22.33 4.84
N TYR A 107 -21.49 -21.05 4.43
CA TYR A 107 -21.48 -19.88 5.32
C TYR A 107 -22.79 -19.09 5.29
N ASP A 108 -23.95 -19.80 5.33
CA ASP A 108 -25.28 -19.19 5.24
C ASP A 108 -25.53 -18.13 6.32
N LEU A 109 -25.17 -18.42 7.56
CA LEU A 109 -25.36 -17.48 8.67
C LEU A 109 -24.56 -16.18 8.45
N PHE A 110 -23.30 -16.29 8.09
CA PHE A 110 -22.46 -15.12 7.81
C PHE A 110 -22.95 -14.33 6.60
N THR A 111 -23.43 -15.04 5.58
CA THR A 111 -24.01 -14.43 4.37
C THR A 111 -25.30 -13.66 4.69
N MET A 112 -26.19 -14.22 5.49
CA MET A 112 -27.42 -13.56 5.96
C MET A 112 -27.10 -12.28 6.72
N GLN A 113 -26.19 -12.35 7.70
CA GLN A 113 -25.77 -11.21 8.50
C GLN A 113 -25.17 -10.09 7.65
N ALA A 114 -24.29 -10.43 6.69
CA ALA A 114 -23.69 -9.47 5.79
C ALA A 114 -24.71 -8.81 4.84
N ILE A 115 -25.69 -9.58 4.35
CA ILE A 115 -26.80 -9.08 3.53
C ILE A 115 -27.64 -8.03 4.28
N GLU A 116 -27.94 -8.29 5.55
CA GLU A 116 -28.72 -7.36 6.39
C GLU A 116 -27.93 -6.11 6.72
N GLU A 117 -26.67 -6.26 7.10
CA GLU A 117 -25.80 -5.15 7.46
C GLU A 117 -25.57 -4.16 6.29
N ILE A 118 -25.40 -4.69 5.07
CA ILE A 118 -25.19 -3.87 3.86
C ILE A 118 -26.54 -3.37 3.26
N GLY A 119 -27.64 -3.95 3.67
CA GLY A 119 -28.96 -3.59 3.13
C GLY A 119 -29.12 -3.96 1.65
N TYR A 120 -28.70 -5.15 1.27
CA TYR A 120 -28.81 -5.65 -0.10
C TYR A 120 -30.26 -5.96 -0.46
N TYR A 121 -30.85 -5.17 -1.38
CA TYR A 121 -32.25 -5.29 -1.82
C TYR A 121 -33.27 -5.56 -0.68
N PRO A 122 -33.42 -4.64 0.28
CA PRO A 122 -34.22 -4.88 1.53
C PRO A 122 -35.67 -5.23 1.28
N LYS A 123 -36.21 -4.93 0.09
CA LYS A 123 -37.59 -5.27 -0.31
C LYS A 123 -37.75 -6.73 -0.75
N TRP A 124 -36.66 -7.46 -0.98
CA TRP A 124 -36.69 -8.87 -1.36
C TRP A 124 -36.70 -9.76 -0.13
N GLY A 125 -37.33 -10.94 -0.22
CA GLY A 125 -37.24 -11.96 0.82
C GLY A 125 -35.82 -12.48 0.99
N MET A 126 -35.45 -12.91 2.20
CA MET A 126 -34.08 -13.34 2.53
C MET A 126 -33.59 -14.47 1.59
N ASP A 127 -34.42 -15.47 1.30
CA ASP A 127 -34.07 -16.58 0.43
C ASP A 127 -33.66 -16.11 -0.99
N THR A 128 -34.40 -15.11 -1.53
CA THR A 128 -34.09 -14.54 -2.84
C THR A 128 -32.78 -13.79 -2.81
N ARG A 129 -32.51 -13.02 -1.73
CA ARG A 129 -31.25 -12.30 -1.55
C ARG A 129 -30.08 -13.27 -1.44
N MET A 130 -30.22 -14.31 -0.60
CA MET A 130 -29.23 -15.38 -0.40
C MET A 130 -28.89 -16.07 -1.72
N LYS A 131 -29.93 -16.49 -2.47
CA LYS A 131 -29.73 -17.13 -3.79
C LYS A 131 -28.95 -16.22 -4.73
N SER A 132 -29.33 -14.92 -4.82
CA SER A 132 -28.64 -13.94 -5.68
C SER A 132 -27.17 -13.73 -5.27
N ILE A 133 -26.86 -13.69 -3.97
CA ILE A 133 -25.47 -13.56 -3.49
C ILE A 133 -24.66 -14.81 -3.82
N LYS A 134 -25.20 -16.01 -3.57
CA LYS A 134 -24.52 -17.26 -3.89
C LYS A 134 -24.23 -17.41 -5.38
N GLU A 135 -25.20 -17.09 -6.24
CA GLU A 135 -25.02 -17.18 -7.69
C GLU A 135 -23.96 -16.18 -8.22
N LYS A 136 -23.92 -14.95 -7.67
CA LYS A 136 -23.04 -13.88 -8.18
C LYS A 136 -21.71 -13.76 -7.44
N GLY A 137 -21.64 -14.24 -6.22
CA GLY A 137 -20.51 -14.06 -5.33
C GLY A 137 -19.57 -15.27 -5.19
N THR A 138 -20.03 -16.48 -5.58
CA THR A 138 -19.21 -17.69 -5.39
C THR A 138 -17.87 -17.61 -6.10
N GLU A 139 -17.83 -17.14 -7.33
CA GLU A 139 -16.56 -17.00 -8.07
C GLU A 139 -15.59 -16.04 -7.35
N TYR A 140 -16.09 -14.91 -6.87
CA TYR A 140 -15.30 -13.95 -6.13
C TYR A 140 -14.81 -14.50 -4.78
N PHE A 141 -15.66 -15.25 -4.06
CA PHE A 141 -15.27 -15.93 -2.83
C PHE A 141 -14.14 -16.96 -3.05
N GLU A 142 -14.21 -17.73 -4.13
CA GLU A 142 -13.15 -18.68 -4.48
C GLU A 142 -11.85 -17.96 -4.91
N GLN A 143 -11.95 -16.77 -5.50
CA GLN A 143 -10.76 -15.95 -5.77
C GLN A 143 -10.12 -15.47 -4.47
N LEU A 144 -10.90 -14.97 -3.49
CA LEU A 144 -10.39 -14.58 -2.17
C LEU A 144 -9.64 -15.73 -1.49
N LYS A 145 -10.18 -16.94 -1.55
CA LYS A 145 -9.49 -18.15 -1.01
C LYS A 145 -8.14 -18.39 -1.67
N ARG A 146 -8.04 -18.25 -3.00
CA ARG A 146 -6.80 -18.47 -3.75
C ARG A 146 -5.76 -17.38 -3.50
N CYS A 147 -6.21 -16.21 -3.11
CA CYS A 147 -5.32 -15.08 -2.88
C CYS A 147 -4.48 -15.22 -1.61
N ASP A 148 -4.91 -16.02 -0.66
CA ASP A 148 -4.16 -16.34 0.58
C ASP A 148 -3.61 -15.08 1.27
N GLY A 149 -4.49 -14.10 1.51
CA GLY A 149 -4.16 -12.82 2.13
C GLY A 149 -3.42 -11.81 1.24
N ARG A 150 -3.08 -12.18 0.00
CA ARG A 150 -2.46 -11.25 -0.95
C ARG A 150 -3.51 -10.30 -1.52
N GLU A 151 -3.06 -9.11 -1.85
CA GLU A 151 -3.91 -8.09 -2.47
C GLU A 151 -4.24 -8.47 -3.92
N MET A 152 -5.53 -8.54 -4.23
CA MET A 152 -6.03 -8.82 -5.58
C MET A 152 -5.94 -7.58 -6.46
N GLN A 153 -5.23 -7.69 -7.56
CA GLN A 153 -5.15 -6.62 -8.55
C GLN A 153 -5.72 -7.08 -9.90
N PRO A 154 -6.53 -6.25 -10.58
CA PRO A 154 -6.97 -6.55 -11.93
C PRO A 154 -5.78 -6.87 -12.83
N PHE A 155 -5.88 -7.92 -13.63
CA PHE A 155 -4.80 -8.38 -14.52
C PHE A 155 -4.22 -7.23 -15.37
N GLU A 156 -5.06 -6.34 -15.86
CA GLU A 156 -4.64 -5.14 -16.61
C GLU A 156 -3.74 -4.21 -15.79
N TRP A 157 -4.04 -4.01 -14.51
CA TRP A 157 -3.25 -3.13 -13.63
C TRP A 157 -1.91 -3.77 -13.26
N PHE A 158 -1.96 -5.07 -12.96
CA PHE A 158 -0.77 -5.86 -12.69
C PHE A 158 0.19 -5.87 -13.88
N THR A 159 -0.35 -6.09 -15.10
CA THR A 159 0.42 -6.03 -16.35
C THR A 159 0.99 -4.64 -16.59
N LEU A 160 0.21 -3.59 -16.36
CA LEU A 160 0.68 -2.21 -16.51
C LEU A 160 1.82 -1.89 -15.53
N ALA A 161 1.72 -2.31 -14.27
CA ALA A 161 2.77 -2.10 -13.27
C ALA A 161 4.09 -2.79 -13.66
N THR A 162 4.00 -4.08 -14.05
CA THR A 162 5.17 -4.84 -14.47
C THR A 162 5.79 -4.30 -15.76
N GLN A 163 4.97 -3.84 -16.70
CA GLN A 163 5.44 -3.18 -17.91
C GLN A 163 6.17 -1.87 -17.59
N LYS A 164 5.61 -1.01 -16.72
CA LYS A 164 6.24 0.26 -16.32
C LYS A 164 7.57 0.04 -15.62
N HIS A 165 7.65 -0.95 -14.74
CA HIS A 165 8.90 -1.34 -14.11
C HIS A 165 9.92 -1.77 -15.16
N LYS A 166 9.54 -2.66 -16.10
CA LYS A 166 10.43 -3.13 -17.17
C LYS A 166 10.91 -1.96 -18.05
N GLU A 167 10.00 -1.08 -18.50
CA GLU A 167 10.35 0.10 -19.31
C GLU A 167 11.40 0.97 -18.60
N ALA A 168 11.23 1.20 -17.29
CA ALA A 168 12.19 1.99 -16.51
C ALA A 168 13.54 1.30 -16.37
N MET A 169 13.57 -0.03 -16.21
CA MET A 169 14.81 -0.82 -16.11
C MET A 169 15.61 -0.84 -17.42
N GLU A 170 14.94 -0.76 -18.55
CA GLU A 170 15.51 -0.79 -19.91
C GLU A 170 15.82 0.62 -20.45
N ASP A 171 15.37 1.68 -19.78
CA ASP A 171 15.57 3.06 -20.23
C ASP A 171 17.06 3.43 -20.27
N LYS A 172 17.47 4.06 -21.37
CA LYS A 172 18.88 4.42 -21.62
C LYS A 172 19.47 5.44 -20.64
N HIS A 173 18.63 6.27 -20.01
CA HIS A 173 19.07 7.34 -19.12
C HIS A 173 18.99 6.94 -17.65
N VAL A 174 17.88 6.31 -17.25
CA VAL A 174 17.63 5.97 -15.85
C VAL A 174 17.73 4.49 -15.53
N GLY A 175 17.82 3.61 -16.54
CA GLY A 175 17.80 2.17 -16.34
C GLY A 175 18.93 1.66 -15.43
N LYS A 176 20.13 2.23 -15.53
CA LYS A 176 21.23 1.87 -14.62
C LYS A 176 20.89 2.21 -13.16
N LEU A 177 20.30 3.39 -12.92
CA LEU A 177 19.85 3.79 -11.59
C LEU A 177 18.73 2.85 -11.09
N CYS A 178 17.78 2.52 -11.94
CA CYS A 178 16.69 1.62 -11.62
C CYS A 178 17.20 0.22 -11.24
N ARG A 179 18.14 -0.36 -12.00
CA ARG A 179 18.75 -1.65 -11.69
C ARG A 179 19.58 -1.62 -10.40
N LEU A 180 20.22 -0.49 -10.11
CA LEU A 180 20.92 -0.28 -8.84
C LEU A 180 19.93 -0.23 -7.66
N ILE A 181 18.85 0.54 -7.78
CA ILE A 181 17.81 0.65 -6.74
C ILE A 181 17.17 -0.71 -6.46
N THR A 182 16.88 -1.50 -7.47
CA THR A 182 16.28 -2.84 -7.31
C THR A 182 17.26 -3.89 -6.76
N GLY A 183 18.57 -3.63 -6.80
CA GLY A 183 19.61 -4.58 -6.40
C GLY A 183 19.95 -5.62 -7.47
N ILE A 184 19.49 -5.44 -8.71
CA ILE A 184 19.89 -6.28 -9.86
C ILE A 184 21.35 -5.97 -10.26
N GLU A 185 21.75 -4.70 -10.13
CA GLU A 185 23.14 -4.29 -10.27
C GLU A 185 23.68 -3.83 -8.91
N GLU A 186 24.92 -4.21 -8.63
CA GLU A 186 25.67 -3.70 -7.48
C GLU A 186 26.82 -2.82 -7.98
N GLN A 187 27.10 -1.77 -7.26
CA GLN A 187 28.22 -0.89 -7.55
C GLN A 187 29.08 -0.71 -6.28
N PRO A 188 30.38 -1.04 -6.33
CA PRO A 188 31.28 -0.85 -5.19
C PRO A 188 31.22 0.60 -4.65
N GLY A 189 31.15 0.73 -3.35
CA GLY A 189 31.07 2.04 -2.69
C GLY A 189 29.69 2.71 -2.76
N ILE A 190 28.65 1.99 -3.17
CA ILE A 190 27.26 2.42 -3.09
C ILE A 190 26.53 1.56 -2.07
N GLU A 191 25.85 2.20 -1.14
CA GLU A 191 24.92 1.59 -0.19
C GLU A 191 23.49 2.04 -0.53
N ILE A 192 22.55 1.10 -0.56
CA ILE A 192 21.15 1.36 -0.89
C ILE A 192 20.29 1.08 0.34
N LEU A 193 19.64 2.12 0.85
CA LEU A 193 18.67 2.02 1.95
C LEU A 193 17.26 2.09 1.35
N ARG A 194 16.56 0.94 1.33
CA ARG A 194 15.18 0.84 0.80
C ARG A 194 14.18 0.91 1.94
N GLN A 195 13.06 1.60 1.71
CA GLN A 195 11.97 1.75 2.67
C GLN A 195 12.50 2.04 4.10
N HIS A 196 13.49 2.96 4.16
CA HIS A 196 14.19 3.25 5.42
C HIS A 196 13.35 4.18 6.30
N PRO A 197 12.83 3.69 7.46
CA PRO A 197 12.06 4.52 8.35
C PRO A 197 12.98 5.51 9.09
N MET A 198 12.60 6.79 9.08
CA MET A 198 13.32 7.86 9.75
C MET A 198 12.38 8.55 10.74
N TYR A 199 12.90 8.81 11.95
CA TYR A 199 12.20 9.51 13.03
C TYR A 199 13.06 10.65 13.51
N GLY A 200 12.52 11.85 13.55
CA GLY A 200 13.25 13.05 13.95
C GLY A 200 12.36 14.09 14.58
N GLU A 201 12.90 15.28 14.75
CA GLU A 201 12.20 16.42 15.33
C GLU A 201 12.36 17.63 14.41
N MET A 202 11.34 18.47 14.38
CA MET A 202 11.34 19.72 13.64
C MET A 202 10.85 20.83 14.56
N GLU A 203 11.63 21.89 14.66
CA GLU A 203 11.23 23.09 15.40
C GLU A 203 10.53 24.08 14.46
N VAL A 204 9.33 24.50 14.85
CA VAL A 204 8.56 25.53 14.15
C VAL A 204 7.97 26.49 15.17
N ASN A 205 8.29 27.77 15.07
CA ASN A 205 7.80 28.82 15.98
C ASN A 205 8.01 28.47 17.49
N ASN A 206 9.21 28.04 17.84
CA ASN A 206 9.62 27.61 19.19
C ASN A 206 8.85 26.39 19.73
N SER A 207 8.19 25.64 18.87
CA SER A 207 7.51 24.38 19.21
C SER A 207 8.19 23.22 18.51
N VAL A 208 8.50 22.15 19.26
CA VAL A 208 9.15 20.95 18.72
C VAL A 208 8.09 19.92 18.33
N TYR A 209 8.14 19.48 17.08
CA TYR A 209 7.24 18.49 16.50
C TYR A 209 8.01 17.21 16.18
N LYS A 210 7.52 16.08 16.68
CA LYS A 210 8.03 14.78 16.24
C LYS A 210 7.58 14.51 14.79
N ILE A 211 8.54 14.23 13.93
CA ILE A 211 8.32 13.92 12.52
C ILE A 211 8.78 12.52 12.19
N LYS A 212 8.14 11.92 11.20
CA LYS A 212 8.53 10.61 10.66
C LYS A 212 8.41 10.63 9.14
N GLY A 213 9.31 9.93 8.49
CA GLY A 213 9.28 9.70 7.04
C GLY A 213 9.67 8.28 6.71
N LEU A 214 9.17 7.81 5.59
CA LEU A 214 9.58 6.58 4.94
C LEU A 214 9.96 6.96 3.51
N ASN A 215 11.24 6.92 3.20
CA ASN A 215 11.73 7.21 1.87
C ASN A 215 11.81 5.91 1.07
N ASP A 216 11.36 5.94 -0.19
CA ASP A 216 11.36 4.75 -1.04
C ASP A 216 12.77 4.19 -1.17
N THR A 217 13.74 5.05 -1.46
CA THR A 217 15.15 4.66 -1.54
C THR A 217 16.06 5.82 -1.19
N THR A 218 17.14 5.55 -0.47
CA THR A 218 18.25 6.49 -0.27
C THR A 218 19.55 5.84 -0.75
N ILE A 219 20.28 6.52 -1.61
CA ILE A 219 21.59 6.09 -2.09
C ILE A 219 22.68 6.83 -1.31
N VAL A 220 23.53 6.07 -0.62
CA VAL A 220 24.73 6.57 0.01
C VAL A 220 25.93 6.22 -0.87
N ASN A 221 26.56 7.22 -1.46
CA ASN A 221 27.73 7.06 -2.32
C ASN A 221 28.99 7.38 -1.54
N HIS A 222 29.71 6.35 -1.14
CA HIS A 222 30.93 6.48 -0.31
C HIS A 222 32.12 7.08 -1.08
N ALA A 223 32.18 6.86 -2.40
CA ALA A 223 33.25 7.42 -3.22
C ALA A 223 33.10 8.94 -3.37
N ASN A 224 31.88 9.40 -3.61
CA ASN A 224 31.57 10.82 -3.80
C ASN A 224 31.16 11.53 -2.50
N LYS A 225 31.04 10.78 -1.39
CA LYS A 225 30.54 11.27 -0.10
C LYS A 225 29.21 12.00 -0.23
N THR A 226 28.21 11.36 -0.87
CA THR A 226 26.89 11.93 -1.07
C THR A 226 25.79 11.01 -0.56
N ILE A 227 24.73 11.61 -0.05
CA ILE A 227 23.48 10.93 0.33
C ILE A 227 22.37 11.53 -0.51
N GLN A 228 21.64 10.70 -1.25
CA GLN A 228 20.61 11.15 -2.16
C GLN A 228 19.34 10.33 -2.01
N PRO A 229 18.23 10.94 -1.55
CA PRO A 229 16.94 10.29 -1.51
C PRO A 229 16.32 10.23 -2.90
N TYR A 230 15.55 9.17 -3.13
CA TYR A 230 14.74 8.97 -4.32
C TYR A 230 13.33 8.57 -3.90
N ASP A 231 12.34 9.16 -4.56
CA ASP A 231 10.92 8.89 -4.35
C ASP A 231 10.31 8.54 -5.71
N ILE A 232 9.73 7.35 -5.80
CA ILE A 232 9.25 6.78 -7.05
C ILE A 232 7.82 7.24 -7.30
N LYS A 233 7.58 7.84 -8.45
CA LYS A 233 6.24 8.33 -8.82
C LYS A 233 5.85 7.85 -10.21
N VAL A 234 4.67 7.26 -10.28
CA VAL A 234 4.07 6.84 -11.55
C VAL A 234 3.13 7.93 -12.03
N ALA A 235 3.35 8.40 -13.25
CA ALA A 235 2.49 9.37 -13.91
C ALA A 235 2.23 8.98 -15.37
N LYS A 236 1.08 9.37 -15.91
CA LYS A 236 0.74 9.10 -17.31
C LYS A 236 1.64 9.85 -18.29
N THR A 237 1.98 11.08 -17.97
CA THR A 237 2.86 11.96 -18.77
C THR A 237 3.70 12.83 -17.85
N LEU A 238 4.82 13.37 -18.38
CA LEU A 238 5.65 14.33 -17.66
C LEU A 238 4.86 15.61 -17.26
N SER A 239 3.99 16.10 -18.13
CA SER A 239 3.14 17.26 -17.81
C SER A 239 2.20 17.00 -16.64
N MET A 240 1.60 15.82 -16.59
CA MET A 240 0.77 15.41 -15.44
C MET A 240 1.61 15.22 -14.17
N PHE A 241 2.83 14.68 -14.29
CA PHE A 241 3.74 14.60 -13.14
C PHE A 241 4.03 15.99 -12.57
N LEU A 242 4.41 16.95 -13.40
CA LEU A 242 4.72 18.32 -12.95
C LEU A 242 3.51 19.02 -12.31
N LEU A 243 2.32 18.82 -12.89
CA LEU A 243 1.07 19.32 -12.28
C LEU A 243 0.82 18.67 -10.92
N ASN A 244 0.92 17.35 -10.83
CA ASN A 244 0.73 16.61 -9.59
C ASN A 244 1.78 16.98 -8.54
N ALA A 245 3.03 17.18 -8.93
CA ALA A 245 4.10 17.61 -8.04
C ALA A 245 3.76 18.93 -7.34
N LYS A 246 3.21 19.89 -8.11
CA LYS A 246 2.75 21.17 -7.58
C LYS A 246 1.51 21.05 -6.71
N LEU A 247 0.48 20.35 -7.18
CA LEU A 247 -0.79 20.18 -6.45
C LEU A 247 -0.62 19.34 -5.17
N SER A 248 0.22 18.31 -5.22
CA SER A 248 0.49 17.43 -4.08
C SER A 248 1.63 17.90 -3.19
N ARG A 249 2.16 19.10 -3.42
CA ARG A 249 3.21 19.70 -2.60
C ARG A 249 4.38 18.75 -2.35
N TYR A 250 5.01 18.23 -3.42
CA TYR A 250 6.19 17.36 -3.29
C TYR A 250 7.40 18.11 -2.73
N ASP A 251 7.42 19.46 -2.82
CA ASP A 251 8.35 20.33 -2.10
C ASP A 251 8.38 20.03 -0.60
N ILE A 252 7.21 19.99 0.06
CA ILE A 252 7.10 19.67 1.49
C ILE A 252 7.69 18.28 1.80
N GLN A 253 7.47 17.30 0.92
CA GLN A 253 8.02 15.97 1.10
C GLN A 253 9.55 15.97 1.00
N GLY A 254 10.10 16.70 0.03
CA GLY A 254 11.54 16.87 -0.15
C GLY A 254 12.20 17.52 1.06
N ASP A 255 11.63 18.63 1.55
CA ASP A 255 12.14 19.35 2.72
C ASP A 255 12.13 18.49 3.98
N MET A 256 11.08 17.68 4.19
CA MET A 256 11.03 16.75 5.31
C MET A 256 12.07 15.64 5.20
N TYR A 257 12.28 15.07 4.01
CA TYR A 257 13.32 14.07 3.83
C TYR A 257 14.71 14.67 4.04
N ASP A 258 14.97 15.88 3.57
CA ASP A 258 16.23 16.59 3.83
C ASP A 258 16.46 16.75 5.35
N CYS A 259 15.45 17.23 6.07
CA CYS A 259 15.51 17.40 7.52
C CYS A 259 15.80 16.06 8.23
N LEU A 260 15.07 14.99 7.90
CA LEU A 260 15.24 13.68 8.50
C LEU A 260 16.60 13.05 8.17
N ILE A 261 17.07 13.15 6.92
CA ILE A 261 18.37 12.63 6.49
C ILE A 261 19.50 13.35 7.24
N LYS A 262 19.41 14.68 7.39
CA LYS A 262 20.39 15.46 8.15
C LYS A 262 20.44 15.05 9.61
N GLN A 263 19.33 14.70 10.22
CA GLN A 263 19.29 14.27 11.62
C GLN A 263 19.73 12.82 11.83
N ILE A 264 19.39 11.92 10.91
CA ILE A 264 19.53 10.46 11.13
C ILE A 264 20.73 9.87 10.40
N LEU A 265 21.00 10.29 9.16
CA LEU A 265 22.07 9.72 8.35
C LEU A 265 23.36 10.54 8.44
N LEU A 266 23.32 11.86 8.42
CA LEU A 266 24.55 12.66 8.51
C LEU A 266 25.37 12.41 9.79
N PRO A 267 24.81 12.13 10.97
CA PRO A 267 25.63 11.73 12.13
C PRO A 267 26.45 10.46 11.89
N LYS A 268 25.96 9.55 11.02
CA LYS A 268 26.69 8.34 10.62
C LYS A 268 27.74 8.63 9.53
N TYR A 269 27.51 9.68 8.74
CA TYR A 269 28.32 10.08 7.58
C TYR A 269 28.65 11.58 7.63
N PRO A 270 29.41 12.06 8.63
CA PRO A 270 29.52 13.50 8.97
C PRO A 270 30.17 14.38 7.89
N VAL A 271 30.85 13.78 6.92
CA VAL A 271 31.51 14.51 5.81
C VAL A 271 30.77 14.39 4.47
N TYR A 272 29.53 13.86 4.50
CA TYR A 272 28.76 13.65 3.29
C TYR A 272 27.82 14.84 3.03
N LEU A 273 27.52 15.05 1.75
CA LEU A 273 26.59 16.06 1.28
C LEU A 273 25.24 15.42 0.96
N VAL A 274 24.17 15.96 1.50
CA VAL A 274 22.82 15.60 1.08
C VAL A 274 22.52 16.30 -0.23
N LYS A 275 22.19 15.55 -1.28
CA LYS A 275 21.75 16.06 -2.57
C LYS A 275 20.26 15.90 -2.69
N LEU A 276 19.54 17.01 -2.71
CA LEU A 276 18.14 17.07 -3.11
C LEU A 276 18.06 17.47 -4.57
N PHE A 277 16.96 17.14 -5.24
CA PHE A 277 16.70 17.46 -6.64
C PHE A 277 16.28 18.92 -6.81
#